data_095cbeec039f7c55ced5373c8645d279
#
_entry.id   095cbeec039f7c55ced5373c8645d279
#
_cell.length_a   1.000
_cell.length_b   1.000
_cell.length_c   1.000
_cell.angle_alpha   90.00
_cell.angle_beta   90.00
_cell.angle_gamma   90.00
#
_symmetry.space_group_name_H-M   'P 1'
#
loop_
_entity.id
_entity.type
_entity.pdbx_description
1 polymer ?
#
loop_
_entity_poly.entity_id
_entity_poly.type
_entity_poly.pdbx_seq_one_letter_code
_entity_poly.pdbx_strand_id
1 'polypeptide(L)'
;MRIKQVNQLEVTANVGSEPKLPKKVAVELENGIQTELDVVWNDTHQFDQAGEYEVQGNLKLLEYPNPLVEQRADPFIYKHSDGYYYFTGSYPEYDRIVLRRAKTIKDLKDAEEVVLWRKPDKGIMSKHIWAPEIHFIDGKWYIHYAAGDVDDIWAIRPYVLECSDENPLTGDWIEKGQVNTNFQSFSLDATTFEHNGKRYLVWAQKVDNDTISNLYIAEMSNPWTIKGGQILLSTPDLEWEQRGFYVNEGAAFLRKGDKVFISYSGSATDDRYAMGLLTAQADSDLLDPNSWTKSQEPVFVSNEEAMEFGPGHNSFTVAEDGETELLVYHARPYKEIDLDNSLYDHNRHARVQQIFWDQDGNPYFGKPGQHIQNPEIKATVIVK
;
A
#
# COMPACT_ATOMS: atom_id res chain seq x y z
N MET A 1 -7.28 10.35 -14.14
CA MET A 1 -7.82 9.18 -14.88
C MET A 1 -9.20 9.54 -15.39
N ARG A 2 -9.48 9.25 -16.63
CA ARG A 2 -10.82 9.48 -17.20
C ARG A 2 -11.51 8.14 -17.39
N ILE A 3 -12.79 8.10 -17.10
CA ILE A 3 -13.66 7.03 -17.53
C ILE A 3 -14.00 7.36 -19.00
N LYS A 4 -13.54 6.49 -19.89
CA LYS A 4 -13.72 6.65 -21.34
C LYS A 4 -15.14 6.31 -21.77
N GLN A 5 -15.69 5.27 -21.18
CA GLN A 5 -17.01 4.74 -21.50
C GLN A 5 -17.66 4.11 -20.28
N VAL A 6 -18.97 4.30 -20.16
CA VAL A 6 -19.84 3.55 -19.27
C VAL A 6 -20.77 2.72 -20.14
N ASN A 7 -20.94 1.44 -19.84
CA ASN A 7 -21.82 0.60 -20.59
C ASN A 7 -23.27 1.07 -20.44
N GLN A 8 -24.03 1.07 -21.54
CA GLN A 8 -25.42 1.43 -21.53
C GLN A 8 -26.21 0.43 -20.67
N LEU A 9 -27.02 0.96 -19.75
CA LEU A 9 -27.79 0.16 -18.80
C LEU A 9 -29.27 0.22 -19.14
N GLU A 10 -29.90 -0.94 -19.30
CA GLU A 10 -31.33 -1.08 -19.49
C GLU A 10 -31.90 -2.02 -18.43
N VAL A 11 -32.94 -1.59 -17.74
CA VAL A 11 -33.63 -2.34 -16.67
C VAL A 11 -35.11 -2.36 -16.94
N THR A 12 -35.75 -3.50 -16.78
CA THR A 12 -37.21 -3.64 -16.92
C THR A 12 -37.88 -3.71 -15.54
N ALA A 13 -38.97 -2.97 -15.36
CA ALA A 13 -39.80 -3.00 -14.15
C ALA A 13 -41.28 -3.13 -14.50
N ASN A 14 -42.13 -3.59 -13.54
CA ASN A 14 -43.59 -3.55 -13.69
C ASN A 14 -44.14 -2.21 -13.21
N VAL A 15 -45.28 -1.79 -13.76
CA VAL A 15 -46.01 -0.60 -13.27
C VAL A 15 -46.25 -0.72 -11.75
N GLY A 16 -45.93 0.35 -11.02
CA GLY A 16 -46.03 0.43 -9.55
C GLY A 16 -44.92 -0.30 -8.78
N SER A 17 -43.91 -0.81 -9.45
CA SER A 17 -42.76 -1.48 -8.80
C SER A 17 -41.49 -0.70 -8.98
N GLU A 18 -40.64 -0.63 -7.93
CA GLU A 18 -39.31 -0.04 -8.03
C GLU A 18 -38.42 -0.90 -8.93
N PRO A 19 -37.66 -0.27 -9.89
CA PRO A 19 -36.69 -0.97 -10.72
C PRO A 19 -35.50 -1.47 -9.89
N LYS A 20 -35.02 -2.66 -10.19
CA LYS A 20 -33.79 -3.19 -9.59
C LYS A 20 -32.56 -2.68 -10.33
N LEU A 21 -32.18 -1.44 -10.06
CA LEU A 21 -30.96 -0.86 -10.61
C LEU A 21 -29.71 -1.58 -10.08
N PRO A 22 -28.67 -1.79 -10.91
CA PRO A 22 -27.44 -2.47 -10.49
C PRO A 22 -26.68 -1.62 -9.47
N LYS A 23 -26.05 -2.27 -8.51
CA LYS A 23 -25.17 -1.60 -7.53
C LYS A 23 -23.80 -1.24 -8.11
N LYS A 24 -23.37 -1.98 -9.13
CA LYS A 24 -22.11 -1.75 -9.86
C LYS A 24 -22.37 -1.59 -11.34
N VAL A 25 -21.52 -0.80 -11.98
CA VAL A 25 -21.55 -0.59 -13.44
C VAL A 25 -20.19 -0.86 -14.03
N ALA A 26 -20.17 -1.56 -15.15
CA ALA A 26 -18.95 -1.77 -15.92
C ALA A 26 -18.53 -0.49 -16.61
N VAL A 27 -17.28 -0.11 -16.44
CA VAL A 27 -16.66 1.08 -17.03
C VAL A 27 -15.39 0.71 -17.76
N GLU A 28 -15.06 1.44 -18.83
CA GLU A 28 -13.76 1.39 -19.49
C GLU A 28 -12.96 2.64 -19.08
N LEU A 29 -11.76 2.40 -18.55
CA LEU A 29 -10.82 3.46 -18.22
C LEU A 29 -10.07 3.92 -19.50
N GLU A 30 -9.48 5.13 -19.47
CA GLU A 30 -8.77 5.71 -20.62
C GLU A 30 -7.61 4.86 -21.14
N ASN A 31 -7.03 4.00 -20.31
CA ASN A 31 -5.99 3.04 -20.67
C ASN A 31 -6.54 1.72 -21.23
N GLY A 32 -7.86 1.59 -21.39
CA GLY A 32 -8.54 0.40 -21.93
C GLY A 32 -8.90 -0.66 -20.90
N ILE A 33 -8.54 -0.48 -19.62
CA ILE A 33 -8.93 -1.42 -18.57
C ILE A 33 -10.43 -1.38 -18.36
N GLN A 34 -11.04 -2.57 -18.34
CA GLN A 34 -12.44 -2.80 -17.98
C GLN A 34 -12.51 -3.11 -16.49
N THR A 35 -13.33 -2.37 -15.75
CA THR A 35 -13.53 -2.58 -14.31
C THR A 35 -14.99 -2.32 -13.92
N GLU A 36 -15.39 -2.75 -12.74
CA GLU A 36 -16.73 -2.45 -12.18
C GLU A 36 -16.58 -1.43 -11.04
N LEU A 37 -17.43 -0.40 -11.04
CA LEU A 37 -17.47 0.61 -10.00
C LEU A 37 -18.86 0.69 -9.38
N ASP A 38 -18.92 0.93 -8.07
CA ASP A 38 -20.16 1.17 -7.36
C ASP A 38 -20.83 2.45 -7.87
N VAL A 39 -22.17 2.40 -7.95
CA VAL A 39 -22.99 3.54 -8.38
C VAL A 39 -24.07 3.85 -7.34
N VAL A 40 -24.29 5.12 -7.10
CA VAL A 40 -25.42 5.65 -6.32
C VAL A 40 -26.41 6.26 -7.29
N TRP A 41 -27.61 5.70 -7.33
CA TRP A 41 -28.69 6.17 -8.19
C TRP A 41 -29.45 7.29 -7.52
N ASN A 42 -29.68 8.38 -8.26
CA ASN A 42 -30.45 9.54 -7.84
C ASN A 42 -31.87 9.43 -8.43
N ASP A 43 -32.66 8.48 -7.93
CA ASP A 43 -33.98 8.25 -8.50
C ASP A 43 -35.05 8.99 -7.71
N THR A 44 -35.86 9.78 -8.43
CA THR A 44 -37.00 10.53 -7.90
C THR A 44 -38.30 10.18 -8.66
N HIS A 45 -38.25 9.20 -9.59
CA HIS A 45 -39.39 8.83 -10.41
C HIS A 45 -40.37 7.96 -9.63
N GLN A 46 -41.68 8.17 -9.89
CA GLN A 46 -42.73 7.24 -9.57
C GLN A 46 -43.02 6.41 -10.83
N PHE A 47 -42.82 5.11 -10.77
CA PHE A 47 -42.97 4.21 -11.91
C PHE A 47 -44.41 3.67 -12.02
N ASP A 48 -45.39 4.57 -11.87
CA ASP A 48 -46.83 4.25 -11.82
C ASP A 48 -47.49 4.08 -13.20
N GLN A 49 -46.78 4.38 -14.26
CA GLN A 49 -47.22 4.29 -15.64
C GLN A 49 -46.23 3.53 -16.51
N ALA A 50 -46.77 2.78 -17.48
CA ALA A 50 -45.91 2.16 -18.49
C ALA A 50 -45.19 3.23 -19.32
N GLY A 51 -43.90 3.05 -19.60
CA GLY A 51 -43.10 4.01 -20.34
C GLY A 51 -41.63 3.77 -20.18
N GLU A 52 -40.83 4.67 -20.73
CA GLU A 52 -39.39 4.68 -20.67
C GLU A 52 -38.96 5.86 -19.80
N TYR A 53 -38.11 5.57 -18.79
CA TYR A 53 -37.63 6.55 -17.82
C TYR A 53 -36.09 6.54 -17.83
N GLU A 54 -35.48 7.72 -17.77
CA GLU A 54 -34.05 7.89 -17.59
C GLU A 54 -33.74 8.13 -16.12
N VAL A 55 -32.97 7.25 -15.49
CA VAL A 55 -32.52 7.39 -14.11
C VAL A 55 -31.04 7.76 -14.12
N GLN A 56 -30.72 8.82 -13.39
CA GLN A 56 -29.35 9.31 -13.26
C GLN A 56 -28.67 8.72 -12.03
N GLY A 57 -27.36 8.51 -12.12
CA GLY A 57 -26.52 8.04 -11.02
C GLY A 57 -25.13 8.65 -11.05
N ASN A 58 -24.43 8.53 -9.94
CA ASN A 58 -23.02 8.91 -9.79
C ASN A 58 -22.21 7.71 -9.34
N LEU A 59 -21.01 7.56 -9.89
CA LEU A 59 -20.06 6.57 -9.40
C LEU A 59 -19.63 6.94 -7.98
N LYS A 60 -19.55 5.94 -7.13
CA LYS A 60 -18.98 6.08 -5.80
C LYS A 60 -17.47 5.98 -5.91
N LEU A 61 -16.81 7.10 -6.04
CA LEU A 61 -15.36 7.24 -6.03
C LEU A 61 -14.89 7.64 -4.64
N LEU A 62 -13.79 7.02 -4.19
CA LEU A 62 -13.21 7.34 -2.90
C LEU A 62 -12.17 8.44 -3.07
N GLU A 63 -12.34 9.52 -2.32
CA GLU A 63 -11.42 10.64 -2.29
C GLU A 63 -10.89 10.85 -0.87
N TYR A 64 -9.58 10.95 -0.74
CA TYR A 64 -8.87 11.18 0.50
C TYR A 64 -8.08 12.49 0.43
N PRO A 65 -7.77 13.12 1.59
CA PRO A 65 -6.85 14.26 1.61
C PRO A 65 -5.52 13.91 0.92
N ASN A 66 -5.01 14.85 0.12
CA ASN A 66 -3.75 14.66 -0.58
C ASN A 66 -2.85 15.90 -0.37
N PRO A 67 -1.78 15.78 0.42
CA PRO A 67 -1.36 14.59 1.15
C PRO A 67 -2.28 14.23 2.33
N LEU A 68 -2.29 12.93 2.71
CA LEU A 68 -2.97 12.47 3.91
C LEU A 68 -2.21 12.91 5.16
N VAL A 69 -0.90 12.63 5.21
CA VAL A 69 0.00 13.07 6.28
C VAL A 69 1.28 13.61 5.67
N GLU A 70 1.64 14.83 6.01
CA GLU A 70 2.88 15.44 5.54
C GLU A 70 4.10 14.83 6.24
N GLN A 71 5.23 14.76 5.51
CA GLN A 71 6.53 14.33 6.02
C GLN A 71 6.48 12.96 6.72
N ARG A 72 5.78 12.00 6.11
CA ARG A 72 5.72 10.60 6.55
C ARG A 72 6.04 9.72 5.34
N ALA A 73 7.34 9.44 5.16
CA ALA A 73 7.79 8.42 4.24
C ALA A 73 7.38 7.03 4.72
N ASP A 74 7.40 6.06 3.81
CA ASP A 74 7.19 4.64 4.12
C ASP A 74 5.88 4.42 4.90
N PRO A 75 4.74 4.94 4.39
CA PRO A 75 3.50 5.00 5.14
C PRO A 75 2.84 3.63 5.24
N PHE A 76 2.35 3.30 6.41
CA PHE A 76 1.62 2.06 6.68
C PHE A 76 0.29 2.34 7.38
N ILE A 77 -0.81 1.81 6.84
CA ILE A 77 -2.14 1.89 7.44
C ILE A 77 -2.67 0.49 7.71
N TYR A 78 -2.88 0.17 8.97
CA TYR A 78 -3.50 -1.08 9.42
C TYR A 78 -4.95 -0.85 9.82
N LYS A 79 -5.89 -1.57 9.18
CA LYS A 79 -7.30 -1.61 9.60
C LYS A 79 -7.50 -2.74 10.58
N HIS A 80 -7.85 -2.41 11.83
CA HIS A 80 -8.05 -3.40 12.88
C HIS A 80 -9.55 -3.71 13.07
N SER A 81 -9.83 -4.89 13.63
CA SER A 81 -11.20 -5.37 13.88
C SER A 81 -11.98 -4.56 14.92
N ASP A 82 -11.32 -3.69 15.70
CA ASP A 82 -11.96 -2.70 16.57
C ASP A 82 -12.62 -1.53 15.81
N GLY A 83 -12.46 -1.53 14.48
CA GLY A 83 -13.01 -0.54 13.57
C GLY A 83 -12.18 0.75 13.47
N TYR A 84 -10.95 0.74 13.97
CA TYR A 84 -10.00 1.85 13.78
C TYR A 84 -8.97 1.53 12.69
N TYR A 85 -8.46 2.61 12.11
CA TYR A 85 -7.26 2.63 11.29
C TYR A 85 -6.09 3.13 12.14
N TYR A 86 -4.97 2.43 12.04
CA TYR A 86 -3.71 2.76 12.71
C TYR A 86 -2.69 3.14 11.64
N PHE A 87 -2.11 4.33 11.77
CA PHE A 87 -1.17 4.89 10.80
C PHE A 87 0.19 5.11 11.44
N THR A 88 1.23 4.63 10.77
CA THR A 88 2.64 4.91 11.08
C THR A 88 3.42 5.17 9.79
N GLY A 89 4.68 5.57 9.93
CA GLY A 89 5.63 5.83 8.84
C GLY A 89 6.92 6.40 9.39
N SER A 90 7.94 6.50 8.59
CA SER A 90 9.24 7.07 8.98
C SER A 90 9.08 8.51 9.47
N TYR A 91 9.49 8.76 10.70
CA TYR A 91 9.49 10.11 11.28
C TYR A 91 10.65 10.93 10.69
N PRO A 92 10.50 12.24 10.40
CA PRO A 92 11.50 13.01 9.67
C PRO A 92 12.92 12.98 10.25
N GLU A 93 13.06 13.01 11.58
CA GLU A 93 14.35 12.95 12.25
C GLU A 93 14.92 11.54 12.37
N TYR A 94 14.17 10.51 11.95
CA TYR A 94 14.58 9.09 12.03
C TYR A 94 15.03 8.66 13.42
N ASP A 95 14.33 9.13 14.47
CA ASP A 95 14.72 8.97 15.87
C ASP A 95 13.65 8.32 16.75
N ARG A 96 12.49 8.04 16.19
CA ARG A 96 11.32 7.54 16.94
C ARG A 96 10.35 6.77 16.06
N ILE A 97 9.46 6.04 16.72
CA ILE A 97 8.28 5.42 16.12
C ILE A 97 7.05 6.10 16.68
N VAL A 98 6.15 6.49 15.80
CA VAL A 98 4.91 7.20 16.12
C VAL A 98 3.70 6.44 15.59
N LEU A 99 2.53 6.66 16.22
CA LEU A 99 1.27 6.04 15.80
C LEU A 99 0.14 7.06 15.87
N ARG A 100 -0.71 7.07 14.86
CA ARG A 100 -2.00 7.76 14.85
C ARG A 100 -3.12 6.74 14.77
N ARG A 101 -4.31 7.08 15.29
CA ARG A 101 -5.50 6.23 15.22
C ARG A 101 -6.73 7.08 14.93
N ALA A 102 -7.55 6.63 13.97
CA ALA A 102 -8.81 7.26 13.64
C ALA A 102 -9.87 6.25 13.19
N LYS A 103 -11.15 6.62 13.20
CA LYS A 103 -12.26 5.79 12.70
C LYS A 103 -12.36 5.79 11.17
N THR A 104 -11.84 6.81 10.52
CA THR A 104 -11.78 6.91 9.07
C THR A 104 -10.37 7.25 8.63
N ILE A 105 -10.01 6.86 7.41
CA ILE A 105 -8.68 7.16 6.85
C ILE A 105 -8.46 8.67 6.75
N LYS A 106 -9.47 9.44 6.31
CA LYS A 106 -9.36 10.89 6.19
C LYS A 106 -9.07 11.59 7.52
N ASP A 107 -9.60 11.05 8.63
CA ASP A 107 -9.42 11.63 9.96
C ASP A 107 -8.00 11.37 10.53
N LEU A 108 -7.21 10.46 9.92
CA LEU A 108 -5.80 10.24 10.27
C LEU A 108 -4.95 11.50 10.04
N LYS A 109 -5.37 12.39 9.12
CA LYS A 109 -4.71 13.67 8.85
C LYS A 109 -4.55 14.50 10.11
N ASP A 110 -5.62 14.62 10.88
CA ASP A 110 -5.71 15.50 12.05
C ASP A 110 -5.67 14.71 13.38
N ALA A 111 -5.50 13.38 13.32
CA ALA A 111 -5.42 12.54 14.50
C ALA A 111 -4.17 12.85 15.33
N GLU A 112 -4.30 12.76 16.66
CA GLU A 112 -3.18 12.89 17.59
C GLU A 112 -2.09 11.85 17.24
N GLU A 113 -0.84 12.32 17.19
CA GLU A 113 0.32 11.48 16.96
C GLU A 113 1.02 11.17 18.28
N VAL A 114 1.05 9.89 18.64
CA VAL A 114 1.64 9.41 19.90
C VAL A 114 3.00 8.79 19.61
N VAL A 115 4.01 9.17 20.38
CA VAL A 115 5.33 8.54 20.34
C VAL A 115 5.29 7.25 21.14
N LEU A 116 5.48 6.12 20.47
CA LEU A 116 5.47 4.78 21.08
C LEU A 116 6.85 4.37 21.60
N TRP A 117 7.89 4.72 20.88
CA TRP A 117 9.26 4.34 21.18
C TRP A 117 10.26 5.37 20.66
N ARG A 118 11.39 5.52 21.37
CA ARG A 118 12.51 6.37 20.95
C ARG A 118 13.80 5.59 20.92
N LYS A 119 14.64 5.88 19.91
CA LYS A 119 15.94 5.27 19.79
C LYS A 119 16.83 5.54 21.01
N PRO A 120 17.71 4.61 21.40
CA PRO A 120 18.77 4.88 22.34
C PRO A 120 19.82 5.84 21.76
N ASP A 121 20.66 6.41 22.62
CA ASP A 121 21.73 7.32 22.19
C ASP A 121 22.92 6.60 21.54
N LYS A 122 23.12 5.30 21.84
CA LYS A 122 24.28 4.51 21.41
C LYS A 122 23.89 3.06 21.14
N GLY A 123 24.75 2.39 20.34
CA GLY A 123 24.64 0.98 20.00
C GLY A 123 23.59 0.72 18.94
N ILE A 124 23.19 -0.54 18.81
CA ILE A 124 22.16 -0.96 17.86
C ILE A 124 20.86 -0.19 18.08
N MET A 125 20.10 0.07 17.00
CA MET A 125 18.84 0.85 16.98
C MET A 125 19.00 2.34 17.34
N SER A 126 20.23 2.89 17.32
CA SER A 126 20.49 4.29 17.71
C SER A 126 20.52 5.26 16.53
N LYS A 127 20.30 4.79 15.29
CA LYS A 127 20.32 5.60 14.07
C LYS A 127 19.35 5.04 13.04
N HIS A 128 18.83 5.91 12.16
CA HIS A 128 18.01 5.54 11.00
C HIS A 128 16.81 4.63 11.37
N ILE A 129 15.91 5.13 12.22
CA ILE A 129 14.66 4.44 12.53
C ILE A 129 13.72 4.61 11.35
N TRP A 130 13.62 3.58 10.51
CA TRP A 130 12.93 3.64 9.23
C TRP A 130 11.83 2.61 9.07
N ALA A 131 10.88 2.93 8.20
CA ALA A 131 9.83 2.05 7.69
C ALA A 131 9.12 1.21 8.78
N PRO A 132 8.55 1.82 9.83
CA PRO A 132 7.77 1.08 10.82
C PRO A 132 6.45 0.60 10.21
N GLU A 133 6.14 -0.67 10.41
CA GLU A 133 4.85 -1.30 10.07
C GLU A 133 4.20 -1.91 11.29
N ILE A 134 2.93 -1.56 11.56
CA ILE A 134 2.17 -2.09 12.70
C ILE A 134 1.28 -3.25 12.27
N HIS A 135 1.31 -4.35 13.01
CA HIS A 135 0.54 -5.57 12.75
C HIS A 135 -0.09 -6.07 14.05
N PHE A 136 -1.30 -6.65 13.96
CA PHE A 136 -1.93 -7.37 15.06
C PHE A 136 -1.90 -8.86 14.76
N ILE A 137 -1.15 -9.63 15.57
CA ILE A 137 -0.85 -11.04 15.33
C ILE A 137 -1.09 -11.80 16.64
N ASP A 138 -1.90 -12.87 16.61
CA ASP A 138 -2.16 -13.74 17.76
C ASP A 138 -2.51 -12.99 19.06
N GLY A 139 -3.33 -11.92 18.91
CA GLY A 139 -3.83 -11.15 20.05
C GLY A 139 -2.87 -10.08 20.59
N LYS A 140 -1.79 -9.78 19.89
CA LYS A 140 -0.79 -8.78 20.27
C LYS A 140 -0.43 -7.86 19.09
N TRP A 141 0.05 -6.67 19.42
CA TRP A 141 0.59 -5.71 18.46
C TRP A 141 2.08 -5.90 18.28
N TYR A 142 2.53 -5.78 17.04
CA TYR A 142 3.93 -5.83 16.66
C TYR A 142 4.25 -4.65 15.73
N ILE A 143 5.44 -4.08 15.90
CA ILE A 143 5.98 -3.12 14.93
C ILE A 143 7.28 -3.69 14.39
N HIS A 144 7.31 -3.92 13.08
CA HIS A 144 8.55 -4.20 12.34
C HIS A 144 9.14 -2.87 11.89
N TYR A 145 10.44 -2.68 12.02
CA TYR A 145 11.13 -1.47 11.60
C TYR A 145 12.60 -1.75 11.32
N ALA A 146 13.25 -0.86 10.57
CA ALA A 146 14.69 -0.90 10.33
C ALA A 146 15.41 0.09 11.23
N ALA A 147 16.61 -0.26 11.68
CA ALA A 147 17.46 0.64 12.45
C ALA A 147 18.95 0.31 12.26
N GLY A 148 19.79 1.34 12.35
CA GLY A 148 21.24 1.26 12.32
C GLY A 148 21.88 1.57 13.67
N ASP A 149 23.21 1.60 13.69
CA ASP A 149 24.02 1.96 14.83
C ASP A 149 24.68 3.34 14.60
N VAL A 150 24.74 4.20 15.61
CA VAL A 150 25.34 5.52 15.49
C VAL A 150 26.83 5.45 15.14
N ASP A 151 27.54 4.39 15.52
CA ASP A 151 28.96 4.16 15.22
C ASP A 151 29.17 3.54 13.81
N ASP A 152 28.14 2.87 13.24
CA ASP A 152 28.07 2.40 11.86
C ASP A 152 26.64 2.59 11.33
N ILE A 153 26.37 3.76 10.80
CA ILE A 153 25.02 4.18 10.42
C ILE A 153 24.39 3.34 9.31
N TRP A 154 25.20 2.58 8.57
CA TRP A 154 24.74 1.65 7.54
C TRP A 154 24.67 0.18 7.98
N ALA A 155 25.03 -0.11 9.23
CA ALA A 155 24.75 -1.42 9.84
C ALA A 155 23.26 -1.60 10.15
N ILE A 156 22.41 -1.34 9.16
CA ILE A 156 20.96 -1.38 9.28
C ILE A 156 20.47 -2.82 9.30
N ARG A 157 19.54 -3.13 10.23
CA ARG A 157 18.90 -4.44 10.41
C ARG A 157 17.41 -4.26 10.72
N PRO A 158 16.58 -5.27 10.46
CA PRO A 158 15.19 -5.30 10.88
C PRO A 158 15.07 -5.67 12.36
N TYR A 159 14.22 -4.95 13.09
CA TYR A 159 13.90 -5.13 14.51
C TYR A 159 12.39 -5.21 14.71
N VAL A 160 11.99 -5.72 15.89
CA VAL A 160 10.58 -5.86 16.24
C VAL A 160 10.32 -5.35 17.65
N LEU A 161 9.24 -4.57 17.79
CA LEU A 161 8.61 -4.25 19.08
C LEU A 161 7.34 -5.08 19.24
N GLU A 162 7.01 -5.44 20.49
CA GLU A 162 5.77 -6.14 20.87
C GLU A 162 5.03 -5.33 21.93
N CYS A 163 3.71 -5.19 21.79
CA CYS A 163 2.82 -4.67 22.82
C CYS A 163 1.67 -5.65 23.05
N SER A 164 1.48 -6.06 24.30
CA SER A 164 0.43 -7.00 24.70
C SER A 164 -0.85 -6.32 25.16
N ASP A 165 -0.84 -4.99 25.26
CA ASP A 165 -2.01 -4.20 25.68
C ASP A 165 -3.01 -4.08 24.55
N GLU A 166 -4.29 -3.96 24.90
CA GLU A 166 -5.37 -3.80 23.94
C GLU A 166 -5.23 -2.51 23.14
N ASN A 167 -4.81 -1.42 23.78
CA ASN A 167 -4.60 -0.13 23.15
C ASN A 167 -3.11 0.15 22.90
N PRO A 168 -2.62 0.02 21.66
CA PRO A 168 -1.21 0.19 21.34
C PRO A 168 -0.68 1.63 21.50
N LEU A 169 -1.57 2.65 21.57
CA LEU A 169 -1.15 4.04 21.77
C LEU A 169 -0.70 4.34 23.21
N THR A 170 -1.18 3.56 24.17
CA THR A 170 -0.91 3.77 25.61
C THR A 170 -0.26 2.56 26.25
N GLY A 171 -0.06 1.48 25.48
CA GLY A 171 0.51 0.24 25.97
C GLY A 171 2.03 0.28 26.07
N ASP A 172 2.58 -0.69 26.79
CA ASP A 172 4.01 -0.85 26.95
C ASP A 172 4.61 -1.64 25.75
N TRP A 173 5.57 -1.04 25.07
CA TRP A 173 6.27 -1.64 23.93
C TRP A 173 7.59 -2.27 24.36
N ILE A 174 7.76 -3.56 24.08
CA ILE A 174 8.91 -4.37 24.46
C ILE A 174 9.73 -4.70 23.22
N GLU A 175 11.04 -4.43 23.26
CA GLU A 175 11.98 -4.79 22.21
C GLU A 175 12.16 -6.32 22.15
N LYS A 176 11.84 -6.92 20.98
CA LYS A 176 12.08 -8.35 20.71
C LYS A 176 13.47 -8.62 20.12
N GLY A 177 14.16 -7.54 19.75
CA GLY A 177 15.49 -7.59 19.15
C GLY A 177 15.46 -7.69 17.63
N GLN A 178 16.62 -8.03 17.07
CA GLN A 178 16.82 -8.15 15.63
C GLN A 178 16.13 -9.39 15.05
N VAL A 179 15.52 -9.24 13.88
CA VAL A 179 15.18 -10.40 13.05
C VAL A 179 16.44 -10.90 12.38
N ASN A 180 16.93 -12.07 12.83
CA ASN A 180 18.14 -12.66 12.29
C ASN A 180 17.87 -13.30 10.93
N THR A 181 18.47 -12.75 9.89
CA THR A 181 18.48 -13.28 8.53
C THR A 181 19.70 -14.19 8.30
N ASN A 182 19.73 -14.93 7.18
CA ASN A 182 20.86 -15.83 6.89
C ASN A 182 22.18 -15.07 6.63
N PHE A 183 22.10 -13.81 6.25
CA PHE A 183 23.26 -12.95 6.00
C PHE A 183 23.32 -11.82 7.04
N GLN A 184 24.51 -11.48 7.51
CA GLN A 184 24.73 -10.35 8.41
C GLN A 184 25.14 -9.10 7.61
N SER A 185 24.22 -8.63 6.75
CA SER A 185 24.43 -7.49 5.86
C SER A 185 23.32 -6.44 6.04
N PHE A 186 23.49 -5.28 5.41
CA PHE A 186 22.47 -4.24 5.31
C PHE A 186 21.12 -4.86 4.93
N SER A 187 20.08 -4.66 5.76
CA SER A 187 18.76 -5.21 5.55
C SER A 187 17.68 -4.33 6.20
N LEU A 188 16.55 -4.16 5.51
CA LEU A 188 15.51 -3.20 5.90
C LEU A 188 14.13 -3.57 5.28
N ASP A 189 13.14 -2.75 5.58
CA ASP A 189 11.80 -2.77 4.96
C ASP A 189 11.12 -4.14 5.09
N ALA A 190 11.11 -4.64 6.30
CA ALA A 190 10.53 -5.95 6.59
C ALA A 190 9.01 -5.83 6.75
N THR A 191 8.26 -6.45 5.85
CA THR A 191 6.81 -6.62 5.93
C THR A 191 6.44 -8.07 6.26
N THR A 192 5.34 -8.27 7.01
CA THR A 192 4.84 -9.62 7.32
C THR A 192 3.38 -9.77 6.93
N PHE A 193 3.04 -10.95 6.44
CA PHE A 193 1.67 -11.30 6.07
C PHE A 193 1.37 -12.77 6.34
N GLU A 194 0.09 -13.09 6.45
CA GLU A 194 -0.39 -14.47 6.54
C GLU A 194 -0.99 -14.92 5.21
N HIS A 195 -0.62 -16.13 4.77
CA HIS A 195 -1.19 -16.75 3.59
C HIS A 195 -1.27 -18.26 3.77
N ASN A 196 -2.47 -18.83 3.53
CA ASN A 196 -2.75 -20.27 3.65
C ASN A 196 -2.28 -20.89 4.98
N GLY A 197 -2.51 -20.19 6.09
CA GLY A 197 -2.18 -20.64 7.45
C GLY A 197 -0.69 -20.60 7.79
N LYS A 198 0.12 -19.97 6.96
CA LYS A 198 1.55 -19.71 7.23
C LYS A 198 1.80 -18.20 7.27
N ARG A 199 2.72 -17.79 8.12
CA ARG A 199 3.21 -16.41 8.16
C ARG A 199 4.51 -16.31 7.41
N TYR A 200 4.64 -15.24 6.65
CA TYR A 200 5.83 -14.93 5.86
C TYR A 200 6.39 -13.56 6.24
N LEU A 201 7.70 -13.42 6.09
CA LEU A 201 8.40 -12.14 6.09
C LEU A 201 8.98 -11.91 4.70
N VAL A 202 8.82 -10.69 4.18
CA VAL A 202 9.54 -10.20 3.00
C VAL A 202 10.35 -9.00 3.42
N TRP A 203 11.59 -8.91 2.97
CA TRP A 203 12.50 -7.80 3.30
C TRP A 203 13.51 -7.55 2.20
N ALA A 204 14.12 -6.37 2.23
CA ALA A 204 15.23 -6.00 1.37
C ALA A 204 16.58 -6.29 2.05
N GLN A 205 17.54 -6.88 1.32
CA GLN A 205 18.86 -7.22 1.87
C GLN A 205 19.96 -7.18 0.85
N LYS A 206 21.10 -6.61 1.23
CA LYS A 206 22.34 -6.59 0.45
C LYS A 206 23.07 -7.93 0.53
N VAL A 207 23.52 -8.44 -0.61
CA VAL A 207 24.27 -9.70 -0.70
C VAL A 207 25.65 -9.50 -1.32
N ASP A 208 25.78 -8.68 -2.33
CA ASP A 208 27.03 -8.37 -3.03
C ASP A 208 27.37 -6.89 -2.94
N ASN A 209 28.48 -6.50 -3.60
CA ASN A 209 29.02 -5.14 -3.48
C ASN A 209 28.33 -4.12 -4.42
N ASP A 210 27.70 -4.55 -5.51
CA ASP A 210 27.18 -3.65 -6.53
C ASP A 210 25.68 -3.35 -6.32
N THR A 211 24.92 -4.31 -5.76
CA THR A 211 23.50 -4.18 -5.48
C THR A 211 23.27 -3.73 -4.05
N ILE A 212 22.50 -2.66 -3.83
CA ILE A 212 22.15 -2.19 -2.48
C ILE A 212 21.27 -3.20 -1.80
N SER A 213 20.18 -3.65 -2.45
CA SER A 213 19.33 -4.70 -1.89
C SER A 213 18.58 -5.50 -2.95
N ASN A 214 18.41 -6.78 -2.65
CA ASN A 214 17.49 -7.71 -3.29
C ASN A 214 16.30 -7.95 -2.35
N LEU A 215 15.17 -8.44 -2.87
CA LEU A 215 14.07 -8.90 -2.04
C LEU A 215 14.23 -10.38 -1.69
N TYR A 216 13.97 -10.70 -0.44
CA TYR A 216 13.93 -12.06 0.10
C TYR A 216 12.59 -12.35 0.76
N ILE A 217 12.21 -13.63 0.79
CA ILE A 217 11.07 -14.14 1.54
C ILE A 217 11.50 -15.33 2.40
N ALA A 218 10.88 -15.47 3.58
CA ALA A 218 10.99 -16.66 4.41
C ALA A 218 9.67 -16.91 5.17
N GLU A 219 9.40 -18.19 5.50
CA GLU A 219 8.37 -18.54 6.49
C GLU A 219 8.82 -18.08 7.88
N MET A 220 7.87 -17.67 8.73
CA MET A 220 8.13 -17.29 10.11
C MET A 220 7.65 -18.34 11.09
N SER A 221 8.38 -18.53 12.18
CA SER A 221 7.96 -19.38 13.32
C SER A 221 7.22 -18.59 14.40
N ASN A 222 7.46 -17.29 14.46
CA ASN A 222 6.79 -16.29 15.31
C ASN A 222 7.04 -14.90 14.70
N PRO A 223 6.41 -13.81 15.17
CA PRO A 223 6.51 -12.50 14.52
C PRO A 223 7.90 -11.85 14.43
N TRP A 224 8.93 -12.42 15.03
CA TRP A 224 10.31 -11.89 14.99
C TRP A 224 11.38 -12.93 14.63
N THR A 225 10.97 -14.13 14.18
CA THR A 225 11.92 -15.21 13.87
C THR A 225 11.55 -15.89 12.56
N ILE A 226 12.44 -15.86 11.58
CA ILE A 226 12.30 -16.62 10.34
C ILE A 226 12.53 -18.11 10.60
N LYS A 227 11.88 -18.96 9.81
CA LYS A 227 11.97 -20.42 9.87
C LYS A 227 12.60 -20.93 8.59
N GLY A 228 13.69 -21.69 8.74
CA GLY A 228 14.41 -22.24 7.58
C GLY A 228 15.29 -21.22 6.89
N GLY A 229 15.48 -21.38 5.57
CA GLY A 229 16.29 -20.50 4.73
C GLY A 229 15.50 -19.34 4.15
N GLN A 230 16.19 -18.25 3.83
CA GLN A 230 15.63 -17.19 3.03
C GLN A 230 15.72 -17.50 1.54
N ILE A 231 14.70 -17.15 0.80
CA ILE A 231 14.58 -17.36 -0.65
C ILE A 231 14.67 -16.02 -1.36
N LEU A 232 15.48 -15.93 -2.40
CA LEU A 232 15.59 -14.74 -3.24
C LEU A 232 14.32 -14.62 -4.10
N LEU A 233 13.61 -13.49 -3.96
CA LEU A 233 12.41 -13.18 -4.75
C LEU A 233 12.71 -12.32 -5.96
N SER A 234 13.51 -11.27 -5.79
CA SER A 234 13.79 -10.30 -6.85
C SER A 234 15.16 -9.66 -6.67
N THR A 235 15.84 -9.45 -7.78
CA THR A 235 17.06 -8.61 -7.90
C THR A 235 16.71 -7.38 -8.72
N PRO A 236 17.35 -6.21 -8.50
CA PRO A 236 17.19 -5.02 -9.35
C PRO A 236 17.95 -5.20 -10.67
N ASP A 237 17.41 -6.01 -11.57
CA ASP A 237 18.00 -6.38 -12.85
C ASP A 237 17.38 -5.64 -14.07
N LEU A 238 16.31 -4.87 -13.84
CA LEU A 238 15.69 -4.05 -14.87
C LEU A 238 16.28 -2.64 -14.88
N GLU A 239 16.38 -2.01 -16.05
CA GLU A 239 16.96 -0.66 -16.20
C GLU A 239 16.30 0.37 -15.27
N TRP A 240 14.98 0.30 -15.13
CA TRP A 240 14.24 1.23 -14.29
C TRP A 240 14.50 1.06 -12.79
N GLU A 241 14.98 -0.09 -12.35
CA GLU A 241 15.33 -0.39 -10.94
C GLU A 241 16.73 0.08 -10.55
N GLN A 242 17.52 0.52 -11.53
CA GLN A 242 18.94 0.84 -11.38
C GLN A 242 19.24 2.33 -11.52
N ARG A 243 18.23 3.18 -11.61
CA ARG A 243 18.42 4.62 -11.81
C ARG A 243 18.87 5.29 -10.52
N GLY A 244 20.18 5.49 -10.39
CA GLY A 244 20.84 6.07 -9.21
C GLY A 244 21.23 5.03 -8.17
N PHE A 245 20.29 4.20 -7.70
CA PHE A 245 20.55 3.06 -6.80
C PHE A 245 20.06 1.76 -7.44
N TYR A 246 20.81 0.68 -7.21
CA TYR A 246 20.46 -0.68 -7.63
C TYR A 246 19.74 -1.34 -6.46
N VAL A 247 18.41 -1.24 -6.42
CA VAL A 247 17.63 -1.58 -5.24
C VAL A 247 16.27 -2.15 -5.60
N ASN A 248 15.86 -3.22 -4.91
CA ASN A 248 14.49 -3.61 -4.69
C ASN A 248 14.22 -3.56 -3.20
N GLU A 249 13.22 -2.78 -2.77
CA GLU A 249 12.90 -2.53 -1.36
C GLU A 249 11.41 -2.21 -1.18
N GLY A 250 10.98 -1.91 0.06
CA GLY A 250 9.63 -1.41 0.35
C GLY A 250 8.53 -2.36 -0.11
N ALA A 251 8.67 -3.66 0.17
CA ALA A 251 7.73 -4.67 -0.26
C ALA A 251 6.40 -4.58 0.48
N ALA A 252 5.27 -4.86 -0.22
CA ALA A 252 3.95 -4.99 0.38
C ALA A 252 3.14 -6.11 -0.28
N PHE A 253 2.40 -6.86 0.54
CA PHE A 253 1.60 -8.00 0.08
C PHE A 253 0.15 -7.60 -0.20
N LEU A 254 -0.41 -8.10 -1.31
CA LEU A 254 -1.80 -7.93 -1.69
C LEU A 254 -2.35 -9.26 -2.23
N ARG A 255 -3.64 -9.53 -1.97
CA ARG A 255 -4.32 -10.73 -2.49
C ARG A 255 -5.63 -10.33 -3.16
N LYS A 256 -5.92 -10.96 -4.32
CA LYS A 256 -7.21 -10.86 -4.99
C LYS A 256 -7.58 -12.19 -5.65
N GLY A 257 -8.68 -12.76 -5.22
CA GLY A 257 -9.17 -14.02 -5.78
C GLY A 257 -8.14 -15.15 -5.67
N ASP A 258 -7.74 -15.69 -6.81
CA ASP A 258 -6.76 -16.76 -6.96
C ASP A 258 -5.32 -16.25 -7.17
N LYS A 259 -5.07 -14.96 -7.05
CA LYS A 259 -3.75 -14.34 -7.21
C LYS A 259 -3.25 -13.68 -5.93
N VAL A 260 -1.95 -13.67 -5.77
CA VAL A 260 -1.23 -12.90 -4.76
C VAL A 260 -0.17 -12.05 -5.44
N PHE A 261 0.10 -10.91 -4.83
CA PHE A 261 1.01 -9.90 -5.35
C PHE A 261 1.97 -9.44 -4.25
N ILE A 262 3.21 -9.15 -4.63
CA ILE A 262 4.15 -8.38 -3.82
C ILE A 262 4.53 -7.17 -4.66
N SER A 263 4.09 -5.98 -4.26
CA SER A 263 4.65 -4.74 -4.80
C SER A 263 5.99 -4.46 -4.14
N TYR A 264 6.85 -3.74 -4.83
CA TYR A 264 8.16 -3.31 -4.33
C TYR A 264 8.55 -1.99 -4.98
N SER A 265 9.57 -1.37 -4.50
CA SER A 265 10.11 -0.14 -5.07
C SER A 265 11.53 -0.31 -5.54
N GLY A 266 11.90 0.45 -6.57
CA GLY A 266 13.24 0.43 -7.17
C GLY A 266 13.74 1.83 -7.52
N SER A 267 15.01 1.94 -7.83
CA SER A 267 15.76 3.16 -8.10
C SER A 267 16.08 4.02 -6.86
N ALA A 268 16.73 5.17 -7.08
CA ALA A 268 17.00 6.12 -6.01
C ALA A 268 15.69 6.73 -5.46
N THR A 269 15.70 7.12 -4.19
CA THR A 269 14.57 7.74 -3.50
C THR A 269 14.35 9.21 -3.89
N ASP A 270 14.50 9.53 -5.18
CA ASP A 270 14.20 10.81 -5.81
C ASP A 270 13.01 10.69 -6.77
N ASP A 271 12.92 11.52 -7.81
CA ASP A 271 11.85 11.46 -8.81
C ASP A 271 11.83 10.19 -9.67
N ARG A 272 12.90 9.40 -9.63
CA ARG A 272 13.06 8.13 -10.35
C ARG A 272 12.53 6.93 -9.58
N TYR A 273 12.26 7.08 -8.28
CA TYR A 273 11.67 6.03 -7.44
C TYR A 273 10.32 5.60 -8.02
N ALA A 274 10.12 4.29 -8.13
CA ALA A 274 8.96 3.74 -8.80
C ALA A 274 8.61 2.36 -8.24
N MET A 275 7.36 1.92 -8.42
CA MET A 275 6.91 0.61 -7.95
C MET A 275 6.96 -0.44 -9.06
N GLY A 276 7.40 -1.64 -8.70
CA GLY A 276 7.26 -2.88 -9.46
C GLY A 276 6.26 -3.84 -8.83
N LEU A 277 6.00 -4.96 -9.50
CA LEU A 277 5.04 -5.95 -9.06
C LEU A 277 5.54 -7.37 -9.34
N LEU A 278 5.48 -8.23 -8.33
CA LEU A 278 5.59 -9.67 -8.45
C LEU A 278 4.19 -10.27 -8.34
N THR A 279 3.87 -11.23 -9.18
CA THR A 279 2.57 -11.92 -9.21
C THR A 279 2.76 -13.43 -9.11
N ALA A 280 1.96 -14.10 -8.28
CA ALA A 280 1.92 -15.57 -8.20
C ALA A 280 0.47 -16.06 -8.06
N GLN A 281 0.24 -17.35 -8.29
CA GLN A 281 -1.03 -18.00 -7.98
C GLN A 281 -1.14 -18.18 -6.45
N ALA A 282 -2.34 -17.97 -5.90
CA ALA A 282 -2.56 -18.03 -4.45
C ALA A 282 -2.39 -19.45 -3.86
N ASP A 283 -2.47 -20.49 -4.68
CA ASP A 283 -2.26 -21.88 -4.30
C ASP A 283 -0.84 -22.40 -4.57
N SER A 284 0.04 -21.54 -5.14
CA SER A 284 1.43 -21.91 -5.40
C SER A 284 2.29 -21.87 -4.13
N ASP A 285 3.46 -22.49 -4.17
CA ASP A 285 4.47 -22.35 -3.12
C ASP A 285 5.17 -20.99 -3.24
N LEU A 286 4.89 -20.10 -2.30
CA LEU A 286 5.47 -18.76 -2.28
C LEU A 286 6.98 -18.75 -2.01
N LEU A 287 7.55 -19.86 -1.52
CA LEU A 287 8.98 -20.03 -1.31
C LEU A 287 9.70 -20.61 -2.56
N ASP A 288 8.98 -20.97 -3.61
CA ASP A 288 9.58 -21.28 -4.90
C ASP A 288 9.69 -20.01 -5.75
N PRO A 289 10.92 -19.53 -6.10
CA PRO A 289 11.09 -18.35 -6.94
C PRO A 289 10.39 -18.45 -8.29
N ASN A 290 10.20 -19.68 -8.83
CA ASN A 290 9.52 -19.89 -10.10
C ASN A 290 8.00 -19.70 -10.04
N SER A 291 7.43 -19.61 -8.83
CA SER A 291 6.02 -19.26 -8.67
C SER A 291 5.74 -17.78 -9.01
N TRP A 292 6.77 -16.93 -9.01
CA TRP A 292 6.64 -15.49 -9.15
C TRP A 292 6.98 -15.00 -10.56
N THR A 293 6.13 -14.14 -11.09
CA THR A 293 6.37 -13.41 -12.33
C THR A 293 6.59 -11.93 -12.01
N LYS A 294 7.69 -11.36 -12.48
CA LYS A 294 8.08 -9.96 -12.29
C LYS A 294 7.58 -9.09 -13.44
N SER A 295 6.94 -7.95 -13.12
CA SER A 295 6.60 -6.94 -14.13
C SER A 295 7.87 -6.38 -14.77
N GLN A 296 7.90 -6.26 -16.09
CA GLN A 296 9.07 -5.76 -16.82
C GLN A 296 9.16 -4.23 -16.74
N GLU A 297 8.00 -3.57 -16.69
CA GLU A 297 7.88 -2.12 -16.53
C GLU A 297 7.40 -1.77 -15.14
N PRO A 298 7.72 -0.57 -14.62
CA PRO A 298 7.16 -0.12 -13.36
C PRO A 298 5.64 0.05 -13.46
N VAL A 299 4.94 -0.30 -12.40
CA VAL A 299 3.47 -0.24 -12.35
C VAL A 299 2.95 1.07 -11.77
N PHE A 300 3.83 1.90 -11.19
CA PHE A 300 3.47 3.18 -10.59
C PHE A 300 4.69 4.11 -10.58
N VAL A 301 4.60 5.23 -11.27
CA VAL A 301 5.71 6.17 -11.55
C VAL A 301 5.28 7.61 -11.30
N SER A 302 6.25 8.53 -11.22
CA SER A 302 6.01 9.97 -11.06
C SER A 302 4.95 10.51 -12.01
N ASN A 303 4.12 11.43 -11.52
CA ASN A 303 3.10 12.11 -12.27
C ASN A 303 3.32 13.64 -12.23
N GLU A 304 3.88 14.19 -13.29
CA GLU A 304 4.18 15.63 -13.40
C GLU A 304 2.91 16.49 -13.38
N GLU A 305 1.79 16.00 -13.95
CA GLU A 305 0.53 16.75 -13.98
C GLU A 305 -0.05 16.99 -12.58
N ALA A 306 0.14 16.03 -11.67
CA ALA A 306 -0.31 16.12 -10.28
C ALA A 306 0.79 16.66 -9.34
N MET A 307 2.00 16.92 -9.85
CA MET A 307 3.15 17.30 -9.05
C MET A 307 3.46 16.26 -7.95
N GLU A 308 3.45 14.97 -8.32
CA GLU A 308 3.79 13.87 -7.43
C GLU A 308 4.96 13.07 -7.99
N PHE A 309 6.09 13.11 -7.28
CA PHE A 309 7.36 12.58 -7.74
C PHE A 309 7.92 11.51 -6.80
N GLY A 310 8.53 10.49 -7.38
CA GLY A 310 9.11 9.36 -6.66
C GLY A 310 8.11 8.59 -5.81
N PRO A 311 6.99 8.14 -6.39
CA PRO A 311 5.99 7.37 -5.63
C PRO A 311 6.51 5.97 -5.34
N GLY A 312 6.35 5.52 -4.10
CA GLY A 312 6.75 4.17 -3.75
C GLY A 312 6.67 3.88 -2.25
N HIS A 313 7.38 2.86 -1.84
CA HIS A 313 7.38 2.27 -0.50
C HIS A 313 5.95 2.23 0.07
N ASN A 314 5.14 1.49 -0.66
CA ASN A 314 3.71 1.47 -0.41
C ASN A 314 3.31 0.40 0.60
N SER A 315 2.14 0.58 1.17
CA SER A 315 1.37 -0.46 1.85
C SER A 315 -0.03 -0.55 1.26
N PHE A 316 -0.78 -1.56 1.66
CA PHE A 316 -2.17 -1.73 1.26
C PHE A 316 -3.09 -1.71 2.47
N THR A 317 -4.28 -1.15 2.29
CA THR A 317 -5.34 -1.19 3.30
C THR A 317 -6.70 -1.31 2.63
N VAL A 318 -7.77 -1.35 3.41
CA VAL A 318 -9.15 -1.45 2.91
C VAL A 318 -9.93 -0.21 3.36
N ALA A 319 -10.72 0.36 2.48
CA ALA A 319 -11.55 1.51 2.77
C ALA A 319 -12.61 1.23 3.86
N GLU A 320 -13.36 2.26 4.23
CA GLU A 320 -14.39 2.21 5.26
C GLU A 320 -15.55 1.26 4.90
N ASP A 321 -15.76 1.00 3.60
CA ASP A 321 -16.77 0.02 3.14
C ASP A 321 -16.36 -1.45 3.41
N GLY A 322 -15.09 -1.69 3.75
CA GLY A 322 -14.55 -3.02 4.02
C GLY A 322 -14.26 -3.88 2.79
N GLU A 323 -14.41 -3.34 1.59
CA GLU A 323 -14.29 -4.05 0.32
C GLU A 323 -13.29 -3.42 -0.64
N THR A 324 -13.23 -2.08 -0.70
CA THR A 324 -12.37 -1.37 -1.65
C THR A 324 -10.92 -1.33 -1.16
N GLU A 325 -10.03 -1.94 -1.90
CA GLU A 325 -8.60 -1.93 -1.61
C GLU A 325 -7.96 -0.58 -1.98
N LEU A 326 -7.05 -0.13 -1.14
CA LEU A 326 -6.38 1.15 -1.25
C LEU A 326 -4.87 0.99 -1.27
N LEU A 327 -4.23 1.76 -2.13
CA LEU A 327 -2.79 1.97 -2.16
C LEU A 327 -2.45 3.14 -1.23
N VAL A 328 -1.58 2.89 -0.26
CA VAL A 328 -0.97 3.89 0.62
C VAL A 328 0.49 4.02 0.20
N TYR A 329 0.94 5.21 -0.16
CA TYR A 329 2.28 5.42 -0.70
C TYR A 329 2.84 6.77 -0.28
N HIS A 330 4.13 6.98 -0.45
CA HIS A 330 4.67 8.33 -0.35
C HIS A 330 5.03 8.91 -1.72
N ALA A 331 5.00 10.23 -1.84
CA ALA A 331 5.54 10.97 -2.98
C ALA A 331 5.89 12.41 -2.57
N ARG A 332 6.84 13.03 -3.29
CA ARG A 332 7.22 14.43 -3.11
C ARG A 332 6.36 15.36 -3.98
N PRO A 333 6.15 16.62 -3.55
CA PRO A 333 5.43 17.62 -4.35
C PRO A 333 6.33 18.34 -5.37
N TYR A 334 7.58 17.95 -5.54
CA TYR A 334 8.56 18.53 -6.47
C TYR A 334 9.58 17.49 -6.94
N LYS A 335 10.18 17.76 -8.09
CA LYS A 335 11.17 16.91 -8.75
C LYS A 335 12.59 17.16 -8.25
N GLU A 336 12.97 18.44 -8.20
CA GLU A 336 14.33 18.85 -7.84
C GLU A 336 14.51 18.82 -6.32
N ILE A 337 15.55 18.13 -5.88
CA ILE A 337 15.93 18.01 -4.47
C ILE A 337 17.24 18.75 -4.28
N ASP A 338 17.23 19.78 -3.42
CA ASP A 338 18.43 20.59 -3.10
C ASP A 338 19.22 19.97 -1.93
N LEU A 339 19.55 18.69 -2.06
CA LEU A 339 20.36 17.93 -1.09
C LEU A 339 21.21 16.89 -1.82
N ASP A 340 22.41 16.64 -1.31
CA ASP A 340 23.33 15.62 -1.85
C ASP A 340 22.76 14.19 -1.76
N ASN A 341 21.86 13.94 -0.80
CA ASN A 341 21.23 12.65 -0.61
C ASN A 341 19.72 12.81 -0.38
N SER A 342 18.95 12.29 -1.32
CA SER A 342 17.49 12.33 -1.33
C SER A 342 16.82 11.66 -0.10
N LEU A 343 17.51 10.76 0.60
CA LEU A 343 17.01 10.12 1.84
C LEU A 343 16.75 11.15 2.96
N TYR A 344 17.45 12.28 2.96
CA TYR A 344 17.29 13.32 3.99
C TYR A 344 16.35 14.44 3.58
N ASP A 345 15.71 14.35 2.41
CA ASP A 345 14.56 15.18 2.07
C ASP A 345 13.31 14.61 2.73
N HIS A 346 12.83 15.29 3.76
CA HIS A 346 11.69 14.84 4.56
C HIS A 346 10.32 15.02 3.89
N ASN A 347 10.24 15.68 2.73
CA ASN A 347 8.98 15.99 2.06
C ASN A 347 8.42 14.82 1.22
N ARG A 348 8.74 13.61 1.61
CA ARG A 348 8.00 12.42 1.17
C ARG A 348 6.70 12.33 1.97
N HIS A 349 5.59 12.76 1.36
CA HIS A 349 4.29 12.84 2.05
C HIS A 349 3.50 11.56 1.84
N ALA A 350 2.84 11.09 2.90
CA ALA A 350 1.93 9.95 2.82
C ALA A 350 0.66 10.31 2.05
N ARG A 351 0.24 9.43 1.16
CA ARG A 351 -0.90 9.60 0.26
C ARG A 351 -1.70 8.31 0.16
N VAL A 352 -2.96 8.42 -0.25
CA VAL A 352 -3.86 7.27 -0.39
C VAL A 352 -4.67 7.41 -1.67
N GLN A 353 -4.80 6.31 -2.42
CA GLN A 353 -5.70 6.26 -3.56
C GLN A 353 -6.30 4.86 -3.75
N GLN A 354 -7.41 4.80 -4.47
CA GLN A 354 -8.12 3.56 -4.78
C GLN A 354 -7.33 2.70 -5.78
N ILE A 355 -7.35 1.38 -5.56
CA ILE A 355 -6.86 0.37 -6.51
C ILE A 355 -8.03 -0.07 -7.39
N PHE A 356 -7.78 -0.17 -8.70
CA PHE A 356 -8.72 -0.76 -9.64
C PHE A 356 -8.24 -2.14 -10.04
N TRP A 357 -9.16 -2.97 -10.50
CA TRP A 357 -8.88 -4.36 -10.89
C TRP A 357 -9.34 -4.58 -12.31
N ASP A 358 -8.48 -5.19 -13.13
CA ASP A 358 -8.90 -5.64 -14.45
C ASP A 358 -9.75 -6.92 -14.37
N GLN A 359 -10.29 -7.36 -15.50
CA GLN A 359 -11.13 -8.56 -15.58
C GLN A 359 -10.38 -9.85 -15.22
N ASP A 360 -9.07 -9.85 -15.33
CA ASP A 360 -8.19 -10.96 -14.99
C ASP A 360 -7.75 -10.93 -13.53
N GLY A 361 -8.22 -9.95 -12.73
CA GLY A 361 -7.87 -9.77 -11.33
C GLY A 361 -6.46 -9.23 -11.10
N ASN A 362 -5.88 -8.50 -12.06
CA ASN A 362 -4.62 -7.79 -11.83
C ASN A 362 -4.89 -6.37 -11.33
N PRO A 363 -4.06 -5.86 -10.40
CA PRO A 363 -4.24 -4.51 -9.86
C PRO A 363 -3.81 -3.45 -10.87
N TYR A 364 -4.57 -2.37 -10.93
CA TYR A 364 -4.22 -1.15 -11.61
C TYR A 364 -4.17 0.00 -10.61
N PHE A 365 -2.98 0.51 -10.38
CA PHE A 365 -2.73 1.55 -9.38
C PHE A 365 -3.04 2.96 -9.90
N GLY A 366 -3.22 3.16 -11.20
CA GLY A 366 -3.42 4.47 -11.80
C GLY A 366 -2.13 5.29 -11.88
N LYS A 367 -2.28 6.62 -11.76
CA LYS A 367 -1.16 7.56 -11.62
C LYS A 367 -1.24 8.24 -10.26
N PRO A 368 -0.12 8.58 -9.61
CA PRO A 368 -0.11 9.34 -8.35
C PRO A 368 -0.94 10.62 -8.43
N GLY A 369 -1.72 10.92 -7.39
CA GLY A 369 -2.50 12.15 -7.29
C GLY A 369 -3.59 12.32 -8.34
N GLN A 370 -3.96 11.25 -9.01
CA GLN A 370 -4.88 11.29 -10.13
C GLN A 370 -6.33 11.51 -9.67
N HIS A 371 -6.93 12.62 -10.06
CA HIS A 371 -8.36 12.81 -9.90
C HIS A 371 -9.14 12.01 -10.95
N ILE A 372 -10.16 11.28 -10.49
CA ILE A 372 -11.10 10.60 -11.35
C ILE A 372 -12.27 11.54 -11.58
N GLN A 373 -12.48 11.97 -12.83
CA GLN A 373 -13.69 12.72 -13.19
C GLN A 373 -14.88 11.78 -13.06
N ASN A 374 -15.84 12.14 -12.21
CA ASN A 374 -17.08 11.38 -12.03
C ASN A 374 -18.02 11.70 -13.20
N PRO A 375 -18.18 10.80 -14.19
CA PRO A 375 -19.13 11.01 -15.25
C PRO A 375 -20.55 10.79 -14.72
N GLU A 376 -21.52 11.49 -15.29
CA GLU A 376 -22.93 11.21 -15.10
C GLU A 376 -23.26 9.83 -15.68
N ILE A 377 -23.82 8.95 -14.85
CA ILE A 377 -24.26 7.62 -15.24
C ILE A 377 -25.76 7.66 -15.49
N LYS A 378 -26.22 6.99 -16.54
CA LYS A 378 -27.62 6.93 -16.92
C LYS A 378 -28.05 5.47 -17.09
N ALA A 379 -29.23 5.15 -16.57
CA ALA A 379 -29.90 3.89 -16.84
C ALA A 379 -31.26 4.15 -17.48
N THR A 380 -31.61 3.37 -18.48
CA THR A 380 -32.94 3.37 -19.07
C THR A 380 -33.80 2.34 -18.34
N VAL A 381 -34.90 2.76 -17.74
CA VAL A 381 -35.87 1.88 -17.09
C VAL A 381 -37.11 1.76 -17.97
N ILE A 382 -37.39 0.54 -18.45
CA ILE A 382 -38.56 0.22 -19.23
C ILE A 382 -39.64 -0.34 -18.30
N VAL A 383 -40.71 0.44 -18.07
CA VAL A 383 -41.84 0.03 -17.24
C VAL A 383 -42.93 -0.56 -18.14
N LYS A 384 -43.33 -1.79 -17.85
CA LYS A 384 -44.35 -2.59 -18.60
C LYS A 384 -45.54 -2.90 -17.78
#